data_84c56538ea7f56aba2ce0f82e557082e
#
_entry.id   84c56538ea7f56aba2ce0f82e557082e
#
_cell.length_a   1.000
_cell.length_b   1.000
_cell.length_c   1.000
_cell.angle_alpha   90.00
_cell.angle_beta   90.00
_cell.angle_gamma   90.00
#
_symmetry.space_group_name_H-M   'P 1'
#
loop_
_entity.id
_entity.type
_entity.pdbx_description
1 polymer ?
#
loop_
_entity_poly.entity_id
_entity_poly.type
_entity_poly.pdbx_seq_one_letter_code
_entity_poly.pdbx_strand_id
1 'polypeptide(L)'
;VSSPQAKIALFRSLFRGRDDVYPRRFESRKTGRSGYAPACANEWIRGVCEKPRIKCAECPNRRFLPVTDDVIRWHLSGSDAEGQPFVAGVYPLLQDETCWLLAVDFDKSSWREDVQAFADTARRVGLPVLVERSRSGNGAHVWFFFEEPVPAAMARRMGCHLITETMSARHELSM
;
A
#
# COMPACT_ATOMS: atom_id res chain seq x y z
N VAL A 1 7.12 -24.96 5.27
CA VAL A 1 6.29 -23.78 5.63
C VAL A 1 7.21 -22.78 6.32
N SER A 2 7.30 -21.54 5.82
CA SER A 2 8.16 -20.49 6.39
C SER A 2 7.70 -20.15 7.82
N SER A 3 8.66 -19.92 8.74
CA SER A 3 8.34 -19.48 10.10
C SER A 3 7.64 -18.11 10.11
N PRO A 4 6.87 -17.75 11.15
CA PRO A 4 6.28 -16.42 11.28
C PRO A 4 7.32 -15.30 11.17
N GLN A 5 8.50 -15.48 11.75
CA GLN A 5 9.61 -14.53 11.69
C GLN A 5 10.14 -14.36 10.27
N ALA A 6 10.28 -15.45 9.52
CA ALA A 6 10.70 -15.41 8.12
C ALA A 6 9.68 -14.65 7.23
N LYS A 7 8.37 -14.81 7.51
CA LYS A 7 7.32 -14.06 6.81
C LYS A 7 7.39 -12.56 7.12
N ILE A 8 7.59 -12.19 8.38
CA ILE A 8 7.74 -10.79 8.80
C ILE A 8 8.98 -10.17 8.14
N ALA A 9 10.10 -10.88 8.15
CA ALA A 9 11.34 -10.42 7.51
C ALA A 9 11.16 -10.22 6.00
N LEU A 10 10.54 -11.17 5.33
CA LEU A 10 10.22 -11.06 3.89
C LEU A 10 9.28 -9.88 3.61
N PHE A 11 8.20 -9.74 4.38
CA PHE A 11 7.27 -8.61 4.23
C PHE A 11 8.02 -7.27 4.38
N ARG A 12 8.84 -7.14 5.42
CA ARG A 12 9.63 -5.93 5.67
C ARG A 12 10.65 -5.65 4.55
N SER A 13 11.21 -6.67 3.93
CA SER A 13 12.17 -6.51 2.84
C SER A 13 11.51 -6.04 1.53
N LEU A 14 10.27 -6.42 1.28
CA LEU A 14 9.53 -6.06 0.07
C LEU A 14 8.79 -4.73 0.24
N PHE A 15 7.97 -4.60 1.30
CA PHE A 15 7.11 -3.43 1.50
C PHE A 15 7.82 -2.35 2.32
N ARG A 16 8.96 -1.87 1.81
CA ARG A 16 9.72 -0.79 2.42
C ARG A 16 9.01 0.55 2.17
N GLY A 17 8.87 1.34 3.22
CA GLY A 17 8.27 2.66 3.17
C GLY A 17 8.64 3.42 4.44
N ARG A 18 7.81 4.39 4.82
CA ARG A 18 7.99 5.08 6.10
C ARG A 18 7.87 4.06 7.25
N ASP A 19 8.80 4.10 8.17
CA ASP A 19 8.87 3.26 9.36
C ASP A 19 8.33 3.95 10.62
N ASP A 20 8.22 5.29 10.58
CA ASP A 20 7.74 6.14 11.67
C ASP A 20 6.21 6.22 11.76
N VAL A 21 5.50 5.78 10.72
CA VAL A 21 4.03 5.81 10.65
C VAL A 21 3.50 4.79 9.64
N TYR A 22 2.35 4.19 9.95
CA TYR A 22 1.62 3.34 9.00
C TYR A 22 0.15 3.74 8.89
N PRO A 23 -0.50 3.55 7.73
CA PRO A 23 -1.93 3.70 7.61
C PRO A 23 -2.63 2.47 8.22
N ARG A 24 -3.54 2.69 9.16
CA ARG A 24 -4.41 1.66 9.73
C ARG A 24 -5.79 1.73 9.09
N ARG A 25 -6.32 0.58 8.65
CA ARG A 25 -7.70 0.49 8.15
C ARG A 25 -8.68 0.72 9.30
N PHE A 26 -9.69 1.51 9.02
CA PHE A 26 -10.84 1.68 9.92
C PHE A 26 -12.15 1.46 9.17
N GLU A 27 -13.21 1.18 9.92
CA GLU A 27 -14.58 1.19 9.42
C GLU A 27 -15.41 2.12 10.28
N SER A 28 -16.10 3.05 9.62
CA SER A 28 -16.96 4.02 10.31
C SER A 28 -18.22 3.34 10.80
N ARG A 29 -18.41 3.24 12.10
CA ARG A 29 -19.64 2.71 12.71
C ARG A 29 -20.89 3.49 12.29
N LYS A 30 -20.74 4.77 11.95
CA LYS A 30 -21.87 5.64 11.56
C LYS A 30 -22.31 5.43 10.10
N THR A 31 -21.38 5.18 9.20
CA THR A 31 -21.65 5.15 7.76
C THR A 31 -21.34 3.82 7.10
N GLY A 32 -20.74 2.86 7.79
CA GLY A 32 -20.24 1.59 7.24
C GLY A 32 -19.07 1.75 6.25
N ARG A 33 -18.64 2.99 5.96
CA ARG A 33 -17.53 3.23 5.03
C ARG A 33 -16.20 2.88 5.68
N SER A 34 -15.37 2.17 4.94
CA SER A 34 -13.99 1.91 5.34
C SER A 34 -13.03 2.92 4.72
N GLY A 35 -11.88 3.10 5.36
CA GLY A 35 -10.81 3.97 4.90
C GLY A 35 -9.52 3.67 5.65
N TYR A 36 -8.49 4.47 5.37
CA TYR A 36 -7.22 4.40 6.06
C TYR A 36 -6.88 5.74 6.71
N ALA A 37 -6.31 5.67 7.89
CA ALA A 37 -5.82 6.85 8.62
C ALA A 37 -4.45 6.54 9.22
N PRO A 38 -3.55 7.54 9.38
CA PRO A 38 -2.28 7.32 10.07
C PRO A 38 -2.53 6.82 11.50
N ALA A 39 -1.86 5.74 11.88
CA ALA A 39 -1.91 5.24 13.25
C ALA A 39 -1.28 6.28 14.20
N CYS A 40 -2.01 6.67 15.24
CA CYS A 40 -1.60 7.73 16.15
C CYS A 40 -1.98 7.37 17.58
N ALA A 41 -1.02 7.51 18.52
CA ALA A 41 -1.25 7.24 19.94
C ALA A 41 -2.27 8.20 20.57
N ASN A 42 -2.46 9.38 20.00
CA ASN A 42 -3.42 10.38 20.48
C ASN A 42 -4.78 10.29 19.76
N GLU A 43 -5.01 9.26 18.92
CA GLU A 43 -6.24 9.16 18.16
C GLU A 43 -7.48 9.05 19.07
N TRP A 44 -8.46 9.93 18.84
CA TRP A 44 -9.73 10.04 19.61
C TRP A 44 -9.57 10.40 21.09
N ILE A 45 -8.38 10.79 21.58
CA ILE A 45 -8.23 11.31 22.94
C ILE A 45 -8.94 12.67 23.03
N ARG A 46 -9.92 12.76 23.91
CA ARG A 46 -10.71 14.00 24.10
C ARG A 46 -9.82 15.16 24.55
N GLY A 47 -9.97 16.31 23.91
CA GLY A 47 -9.16 17.50 24.18
C GLY A 47 -7.76 17.52 23.56
N VAL A 48 -7.36 16.40 22.91
CA VAL A 48 -6.06 16.27 22.24
C VAL A 48 -6.23 16.03 20.74
N CYS A 49 -7.11 15.08 20.37
CA CYS A 49 -7.41 14.76 18.98
C CYS A 49 -8.59 15.59 18.49
N GLU A 50 -8.37 16.38 17.46
CA GLU A 50 -9.37 17.28 16.90
C GLU A 50 -10.02 16.76 15.61
N LYS A 51 -9.94 15.43 15.35
CA LYS A 51 -10.67 14.82 14.24
C LYS A 51 -12.20 15.00 14.40
N PRO A 52 -12.93 15.25 13.32
CA PRO A 52 -12.49 15.38 11.93
C PRO A 52 -12.11 16.82 11.53
N ARG A 53 -12.09 17.78 12.48
CA ARG A 53 -11.90 19.21 12.23
C ARG A 53 -10.50 19.51 11.66
N ILE A 54 -9.47 18.84 12.19
CA ILE A 54 -8.07 19.01 11.75
C ILE A 54 -7.59 17.69 11.13
N LYS A 55 -6.95 17.78 9.97
CA LYS A 55 -6.31 16.63 9.31
C LYS A 55 -5.09 16.18 10.10
N CYS A 56 -4.82 14.86 10.12
CA CYS A 56 -3.67 14.31 10.86
C CYS A 56 -2.32 14.87 10.41
N ALA A 57 -2.18 15.23 9.13
CA ALA A 57 -0.96 15.85 8.61
C ALA A 57 -0.67 17.22 9.22
N GLU A 58 -1.71 17.97 9.58
CA GLU A 58 -1.65 19.32 10.12
C GLU A 58 -1.78 19.36 11.64
N CYS A 59 -2.06 18.21 12.28
CA CYS A 59 -2.32 18.13 13.72
C CYS A 59 -1.05 18.40 14.54
N PRO A 60 -1.02 19.42 15.41
CA PRO A 60 0.13 19.70 16.27
C PRO A 60 0.34 18.61 17.33
N ASN A 61 -0.72 17.91 17.71
CA ASN A 61 -0.71 16.85 18.73
C ASN A 61 -0.51 15.46 18.14
N ARG A 62 -0.12 15.35 16.85
CA ARG A 62 0.11 14.04 16.23
C ARG A 62 1.27 13.31 16.91
N ARG A 63 1.04 12.06 17.27
CA ARG A 63 2.03 11.15 17.81
C ARG A 63 1.89 9.81 17.07
N PHE A 64 2.50 9.76 15.90
CA PHE A 64 2.41 8.60 15.03
C PHE A 64 3.04 7.36 15.67
N LEU A 65 2.53 6.19 15.29
CA LEU A 65 3.02 4.90 15.75
C LEU A 65 3.92 4.27 14.67
N PRO A 66 5.11 3.77 15.06
CA PRO A 66 6.05 3.18 14.13
C PRO A 66 5.60 1.81 13.62
N VAL A 67 6.15 1.39 12.49
CA VAL A 67 5.98 0.05 11.92
C VAL A 67 6.86 -0.94 12.71
N THR A 68 6.25 -1.70 13.62
CA THR A 68 6.93 -2.75 14.38
C THR A 68 6.69 -4.13 13.78
N ASP A 69 7.43 -5.14 14.24
CA ASP A 69 7.18 -6.53 13.84
C ASP A 69 5.81 -7.03 14.30
N ASP A 70 5.28 -6.49 15.42
CA ASP A 70 3.92 -6.78 15.86
C ASP A 70 2.88 -6.24 14.89
N VAL A 71 3.04 -5.02 14.40
CA VAL A 71 2.16 -4.42 13.38
C VAL A 71 2.12 -5.29 12.12
N ILE A 72 3.28 -5.77 11.65
CA ILE A 72 3.36 -6.66 10.49
C ILE A 72 2.69 -8.02 10.82
N ARG A 73 2.95 -8.57 12.00
CA ARG A 73 2.34 -9.83 12.45
C ARG A 73 0.81 -9.72 12.48
N TRP A 74 0.27 -8.65 13.05
CA TRP A 74 -1.17 -8.40 13.11
C TRP A 74 -1.78 -8.24 11.72
N HIS A 75 -1.09 -7.54 10.83
CA HIS A 75 -1.53 -7.43 9.43
C HIS A 75 -1.57 -8.81 8.74
N LEU A 76 -0.54 -9.63 8.91
CA LEU A 76 -0.46 -10.96 8.31
C LEU A 76 -1.46 -11.98 8.92
N SER A 77 -1.79 -11.82 10.21
CA SER A 77 -2.80 -12.66 10.89
C SER A 77 -4.23 -12.16 10.70
N GLY A 78 -4.41 -10.87 10.36
CA GLY A 78 -5.70 -10.22 10.22
C GLY A 78 -6.29 -9.70 11.53
N SER A 79 -5.60 -9.88 12.67
CA SER A 79 -6.07 -9.44 13.99
C SER A 79 -4.93 -8.90 14.85
N ASP A 80 -5.25 -7.90 15.70
CA ASP A 80 -4.31 -7.35 16.70
C ASP A 80 -4.22 -8.21 17.97
N ALA A 81 -3.50 -7.74 18.99
CA ALA A 81 -3.31 -8.45 20.24
C ALA A 81 -4.61 -8.67 21.02
N GLU A 82 -5.61 -7.81 20.83
CA GLU A 82 -6.93 -7.89 21.44
C GLU A 82 -7.92 -8.70 20.58
N GLY A 83 -7.46 -9.33 19.48
CA GLY A 83 -8.29 -10.12 18.57
C GLY A 83 -9.21 -9.27 17.67
N GLN A 84 -8.98 -7.94 17.60
CA GLN A 84 -9.77 -7.07 16.73
C GLN A 84 -9.24 -7.13 15.29
N PRO A 85 -10.11 -7.00 14.27
CA PRO A 85 -9.70 -6.97 12.88
C PRO A 85 -8.62 -5.89 12.63
N PHE A 86 -7.49 -6.31 12.06
CA PHE A 86 -6.36 -5.43 11.83
C PHE A 86 -5.85 -5.52 10.39
N VAL A 87 -5.75 -4.37 9.75
CA VAL A 87 -5.10 -4.21 8.44
C VAL A 87 -4.29 -2.93 8.48
N ALA A 88 -3.01 -3.05 8.22
CA ALA A 88 -2.11 -1.94 8.00
C ALA A 88 -1.72 -1.84 6.52
N GLY A 89 -1.38 -0.65 6.08
CA GLY A 89 -0.73 -0.40 4.79
C GLY A 89 0.67 0.14 4.99
N VAL A 90 1.26 0.59 3.90
CA VAL A 90 2.57 1.23 3.86
C VAL A 90 2.42 2.63 3.24
N TYR A 91 3.12 3.61 3.76
CA TYR A 91 3.36 4.88 3.08
C TYR A 91 4.65 4.74 2.25
N PRO A 92 4.54 4.51 0.94
CA PRO A 92 5.72 4.21 0.11
C PRO A 92 6.61 5.43 -0.15
N LEU A 93 6.04 6.63 -0.12
CA LEU A 93 6.78 7.87 -0.31
C LEU A 93 7.55 8.24 0.96
N LEU A 94 8.87 8.25 0.87
CA LEU A 94 9.76 8.66 1.95
C LEU A 94 9.85 10.19 2.05
N GLN A 95 10.44 10.69 3.14
CA GLN A 95 10.54 12.14 3.41
C GLN A 95 11.49 12.86 2.43
N ASP A 96 12.42 12.14 1.82
CA ASP A 96 13.35 12.61 0.80
C ASP A 96 12.79 12.45 -0.64
N GLU A 97 11.48 12.19 -0.75
CA GLU A 97 10.77 11.98 -2.02
C GLU A 97 11.24 10.75 -2.82
N THR A 98 11.88 9.79 -2.17
CA THR A 98 12.22 8.48 -2.77
C THR A 98 11.19 7.41 -2.41
N CYS A 99 11.24 6.26 -3.09
CA CYS A 99 10.43 5.08 -2.80
C CYS A 99 11.18 3.78 -3.13
N TRP A 100 10.82 2.70 -2.45
CA TRP A 100 11.37 1.37 -2.64
C TRP A 100 10.48 0.47 -3.52
N LEU A 101 9.27 0.92 -3.80
CA LEU A 101 8.30 0.15 -4.56
C LEU A 101 7.36 1.05 -5.34
N LEU A 102 6.79 0.50 -6.39
CA LEU A 102 5.67 1.05 -7.13
C LEU A 102 4.56 0.01 -7.19
N ALA A 103 3.33 0.43 -6.97
CA ALA A 103 2.14 -0.38 -7.18
C ALA A 103 1.27 0.23 -8.28
N VAL A 104 0.72 -0.63 -9.13
CA VAL A 104 -0.32 -0.27 -10.08
C VAL A 104 -1.56 -1.09 -9.76
N ASP A 105 -2.70 -0.42 -9.60
CA ASP A 105 -3.98 -1.03 -9.22
C ASP A 105 -4.90 -1.19 -10.42
N PHE A 106 -5.55 -2.36 -10.51
CA PHE A 106 -6.50 -2.72 -11.54
C PHE A 106 -7.79 -3.22 -10.88
N ASP A 107 -8.86 -2.43 -10.94
CA ASP A 107 -10.12 -2.71 -10.21
C ASP A 107 -11.39 -2.68 -11.07
N LYS A 108 -11.26 -2.48 -12.39
CA LYS A 108 -12.41 -2.45 -13.32
C LYS A 108 -12.81 -3.84 -13.79
N SER A 109 -13.88 -3.91 -14.56
CA SER A 109 -14.48 -5.18 -15.02
C SER A 109 -13.51 -6.08 -15.80
N SER A 110 -12.59 -5.48 -16.56
CA SER A 110 -11.57 -6.18 -17.38
C SER A 110 -10.22 -6.35 -16.68
N TRP A 111 -10.16 -6.22 -15.35
CA TRP A 111 -8.89 -6.21 -14.61
C TRP A 111 -7.99 -7.41 -14.89
N ARG A 112 -8.53 -8.60 -15.16
CA ARG A 112 -7.71 -9.80 -15.43
C ARG A 112 -6.90 -9.68 -16.69
N GLU A 113 -7.56 -9.28 -17.77
CA GLU A 113 -6.95 -9.08 -19.08
C GLU A 113 -5.99 -7.88 -19.05
N ASP A 114 -6.37 -6.83 -18.33
CA ASP A 114 -5.58 -5.61 -18.20
C ASP A 114 -4.28 -5.87 -17.43
N VAL A 115 -4.36 -6.58 -16.31
CA VAL A 115 -3.19 -7.01 -15.52
C VAL A 115 -2.26 -7.90 -16.34
N GLN A 116 -2.82 -8.85 -17.09
CA GLN A 116 -2.02 -9.74 -17.92
C GLN A 116 -1.27 -8.94 -18.98
N ALA A 117 -1.97 -8.07 -19.72
CA ALA A 117 -1.35 -7.23 -20.75
C ALA A 117 -0.27 -6.30 -20.19
N PHE A 118 -0.53 -5.69 -19.03
CA PHE A 118 0.44 -4.83 -18.35
C PHE A 118 1.67 -5.60 -17.88
N ALA A 119 1.48 -6.76 -17.26
CA ALA A 119 2.57 -7.60 -16.80
C ALA A 119 3.43 -8.10 -17.96
N ASP A 120 2.82 -8.46 -19.10
CA ASP A 120 3.54 -8.89 -20.30
C ASP A 120 4.31 -7.71 -20.93
N THR A 121 3.74 -6.50 -20.91
CA THR A 121 4.46 -5.29 -21.34
C THR A 121 5.69 -5.05 -20.48
N ALA A 122 5.56 -5.13 -19.15
CA ALA A 122 6.69 -4.95 -18.24
C ALA A 122 7.79 -6.02 -18.47
N ARG A 123 7.40 -7.29 -18.59
CA ARG A 123 8.34 -8.39 -18.85
C ARG A 123 9.07 -8.25 -20.19
N ARG A 124 8.39 -7.78 -21.23
CA ARG A 124 8.97 -7.55 -22.56
C ARG A 124 10.12 -6.54 -22.53
N VAL A 125 10.06 -5.56 -21.63
CA VAL A 125 11.14 -4.59 -21.42
C VAL A 125 12.10 -4.99 -20.29
N GLY A 126 12.03 -6.24 -19.82
CA GLY A 126 12.97 -6.80 -18.83
C GLY A 126 12.69 -6.39 -17.39
N LEU A 127 11.51 -5.84 -17.07
CA LEU A 127 11.15 -5.44 -15.71
C LEU A 127 10.44 -6.59 -14.98
N PRO A 128 11.01 -7.09 -13.85
CA PRO A 128 10.35 -8.08 -13.03
C PRO A 128 9.15 -7.48 -12.32
N VAL A 129 8.03 -8.20 -12.32
CA VAL A 129 6.79 -7.80 -11.64
C VAL A 129 6.22 -8.93 -10.82
N LEU A 130 5.60 -8.60 -9.70
CA LEU A 130 4.73 -9.50 -8.96
C LEU A 130 3.28 -9.05 -9.14
N VAL A 131 2.40 -10.03 -9.39
CA VAL A 131 0.96 -9.80 -9.50
C VAL A 131 0.28 -10.38 -8.28
N GLU A 132 -0.49 -9.56 -7.58
CA GLU A 132 -1.29 -9.95 -6.43
C GLU A 132 -2.76 -9.74 -6.74
N ARG A 133 -3.60 -10.74 -6.43
CA ARG A 133 -5.04 -10.56 -6.47
C ARG A 133 -5.48 -9.70 -5.28
N SER A 134 -6.24 -8.65 -5.53
CA SER A 134 -6.73 -7.76 -4.48
C SER A 134 -7.56 -8.51 -3.43
N ARG A 135 -7.61 -7.99 -2.21
CA ARG A 135 -8.38 -8.58 -1.10
C ARG A 135 -9.87 -8.75 -1.42
N SER A 136 -10.47 -7.87 -2.21
CA SER A 136 -11.86 -7.99 -2.64
C SER A 136 -12.09 -9.17 -3.59
N GLY A 137 -11.03 -9.66 -4.23
CA GLY A 137 -11.09 -10.66 -5.28
C GLY A 137 -11.51 -10.11 -6.65
N ASN A 138 -11.82 -8.81 -6.74
CA ASN A 138 -12.32 -8.13 -7.94
C ASN A 138 -11.33 -7.11 -8.50
N GLY A 139 -10.05 -7.40 -8.38
CA GLY A 139 -8.96 -6.57 -8.86
C GLY A 139 -7.62 -7.21 -8.62
N ALA A 140 -6.56 -6.54 -9.01
CA ALA A 140 -5.19 -6.97 -8.75
C ALA A 140 -4.25 -5.76 -8.62
N HIS A 141 -3.15 -5.98 -7.93
CA HIS A 141 -2.03 -5.05 -7.86
C HIS A 141 -0.85 -5.63 -8.63
N VAL A 142 -0.15 -4.80 -9.37
CA VAL A 142 1.15 -5.14 -9.96
C VAL A 142 2.22 -4.37 -9.21
N TRP A 143 3.16 -5.11 -8.63
CA TRP A 143 4.21 -4.60 -7.77
C TRP A 143 5.55 -4.60 -8.48
N PHE A 144 6.27 -3.48 -8.38
CA PHE A 144 7.69 -3.34 -8.70
C PHE A 144 8.43 -3.06 -7.41
N PHE A 145 9.47 -3.83 -7.12
CA PHE A 145 10.34 -3.63 -5.96
C PHE A 145 11.72 -3.23 -6.45
N PHE A 146 12.26 -2.16 -5.90
CA PHE A 146 13.57 -1.62 -6.28
C PHE A 146 14.64 -2.11 -5.30
N GLU A 147 15.83 -2.42 -5.80
CA GLU A 147 16.97 -2.82 -4.98
C GLU A 147 17.48 -1.65 -4.13
N GLU A 148 17.42 -0.43 -4.70
CA GLU A 148 17.76 0.83 -4.06
C GLU A 148 16.58 1.80 -4.11
N PRO A 149 16.50 2.80 -3.20
CA PRO A 149 15.45 3.80 -3.27
C PRO A 149 15.62 4.66 -4.53
N VAL A 150 14.53 4.87 -5.24
CA VAL A 150 14.51 5.69 -6.46
C VAL A 150 13.64 6.93 -6.25
N PRO A 151 13.89 8.05 -6.94
CA PRO A 151 12.99 9.20 -6.90
C PRO A 151 11.55 8.78 -7.26
N ALA A 152 10.59 9.07 -6.40
CA ALA A 152 9.20 8.65 -6.59
C ALA A 152 8.59 9.20 -7.90
N ALA A 153 9.01 10.38 -8.32
CA ALA A 153 8.63 10.95 -9.62
C ALA A 153 9.11 10.08 -10.80
N MET A 154 10.28 9.45 -10.67
CA MET A 154 10.82 8.54 -11.70
C MET A 154 10.05 7.23 -11.72
N ALA A 155 9.79 6.63 -10.55
CA ALA A 155 8.97 5.42 -10.42
C ALA A 155 7.57 5.64 -11.04
N ARG A 156 6.93 6.78 -10.73
CA ARG A 156 5.63 7.14 -11.31
C ARG A 156 5.71 7.28 -12.84
N ARG A 157 6.73 7.95 -13.38
CA ARG A 157 6.90 8.09 -14.84
C ARG A 157 7.07 6.74 -15.52
N MET A 158 7.82 5.82 -14.92
CA MET A 158 7.97 4.44 -15.39
C MET A 158 6.60 3.75 -15.45
N GLY A 159 5.83 3.79 -14.37
CA GLY A 159 4.48 3.20 -14.33
C GLY A 159 3.55 3.78 -15.40
N CYS A 160 3.51 5.12 -15.54
CA CYS A 160 2.71 5.79 -16.59
C CYS A 160 3.16 5.40 -18.00
N HIS A 161 4.47 5.28 -18.24
CA HIS A 161 4.99 4.83 -19.54
C HIS A 161 4.53 3.40 -19.86
N LEU A 162 4.67 2.48 -18.92
CA LEU A 162 4.21 1.10 -19.11
C LEU A 162 2.70 1.00 -19.37
N ILE A 163 1.89 1.82 -18.70
CA ILE A 163 0.46 1.92 -18.97
C ILE A 163 0.22 2.37 -20.42
N THR A 164 0.89 3.43 -20.86
CA THR A 164 0.76 3.96 -22.22
C THR A 164 1.17 2.93 -23.28
N GLU A 165 2.30 2.23 -23.07
CA GLU A 165 2.75 1.14 -23.95
C GLU A 165 1.74 -0.02 -23.99
N THR A 166 1.14 -0.35 -22.86
CA THR A 166 0.10 -1.40 -22.80
C THR A 166 -1.14 -0.97 -23.54
N MET A 167 -1.58 0.29 -23.39
CA MET A 167 -2.72 0.85 -24.14
C MET A 167 -2.49 0.87 -25.65
N SER A 168 -1.27 1.10 -26.09
CA SER A 168 -0.91 1.06 -27.52
C SER A 168 -1.06 -0.33 -28.11
N ALA A 169 -0.87 -1.37 -27.30
CA ALA A 169 -1.02 -2.78 -27.70
C ALA A 169 -2.45 -3.32 -27.48
N ARG A 170 -3.23 -2.66 -26.61
CA ARG A 170 -4.60 -3.05 -26.25
C ARG A 170 -5.49 -1.80 -26.16
N HIS A 171 -6.41 -1.64 -27.11
CA HIS A 171 -7.28 -0.46 -27.23
C HIS A 171 -8.30 -0.29 -26.07
N GLU A 172 -8.47 -1.28 -25.18
CA GLU A 172 -9.48 -1.31 -24.11
C GLU A 172 -8.86 -1.54 -22.73
N LEU A 173 -7.81 -0.79 -22.38
CA LEU A 173 -7.32 -0.83 -21.02
C LEU A 173 -8.24 0.01 -20.14
N SER A 174 -8.98 -0.61 -19.22
CA SER A 174 -9.77 0.10 -18.22
C SER A 174 -9.04 0.17 -16.88
N MET A 175 -8.75 1.38 -16.43
CA MET A 175 -8.14 1.65 -15.14
C MET A 175 -9.05 2.47 -14.25
#